data_3d270db8e5e7f086a7b7f4181506d3eb
#
_entry.id   3d270db8e5e7f086a7b7f4181506d3eb
#
_cell.length_a   1.000
_cell.length_b   1.000
_cell.length_c   1.000
_cell.angle_alpha   90.00
_cell.angle_beta   90.00
_cell.angle_gamma   90.00
#
_symmetry.space_group_name_H-M   'P 1'
#
loop_
_entity.id
_entity.type
_entity.pdbx_description
1 polymer ?
#
loop_
_entity_poly.entity_id
_entity_poly.type
_entity_poly.pdbx_seq_one_letter_code
_entity_poly.pdbx_strand_id
1 'polypeptide(L)'
;MNSTYSKSLSQSSSAFIRFVVSGVRQFCGLGATFAIVLLLILGCYLSGTVASAFPPAPYYTLYGMVRDQVGQTLTSEGAEVVLLKEGVEIGRTPITANRIDQSYELNVRMDQTRSGTALYSEKAISVGGQFSLVVEMNGSVFYPIEVSGTLQAGNGGERSRLDLTLGEDSDGDGLPDVWEQWQLYQAGQYPDADGIWDLSQITAEGDFDGDGQSDGFEYIAGTFAGDATEVFGLEIKEKLADNVRLEFYAITGKAYTIERSSDMLEWQRVNFAAQSAQNTPAASYVASGVGQVPVFLTPASEAKEFYRLSVR
;
A
#
# COMPACT_ATOMS: atom_id res chain seq x y z
N MET A 1 1.78 21.07 -35.19
CA MET A 1 1.21 22.28 -34.60
C MET A 1 2.02 22.72 -33.40
N ASN A 2 3.24 23.13 -33.59
CA ASN A 2 4.12 23.63 -32.52
C ASN A 2 5.11 24.62 -33.11
N SER A 3 4.74 25.90 -33.22
CA SER A 3 5.72 26.92 -33.65
C SER A 3 5.27 28.36 -33.36
N THR A 4 4.33 28.62 -32.46
CA THR A 4 3.84 29.99 -32.26
C THR A 4 4.04 30.57 -30.86
N TYR A 5 4.55 29.82 -29.89
CA TYR A 5 4.73 30.32 -28.52
C TYR A 5 6.12 30.84 -28.15
N SER A 6 7.13 30.59 -29.00
CA SER A 6 8.50 31.01 -28.71
C SER A 6 8.89 32.42 -29.22
N LYS A 7 8.04 33.04 -30.06
CA LYS A 7 8.36 34.35 -30.65
C LYS A 7 7.84 35.58 -29.88
N SER A 8 6.91 35.41 -28.93
CA SER A 8 6.31 36.55 -28.21
C SER A 8 7.16 37.00 -26.99
N LEU A 9 7.95 36.11 -26.40
CA LEU A 9 8.77 36.44 -25.24
C LEU A 9 10.11 37.12 -25.59
N SER A 10 10.63 36.95 -26.78
CA SER A 10 11.87 37.60 -27.21
C SER A 10 11.69 39.06 -27.65
N GLN A 11 10.47 39.44 -28.06
CA GLN A 11 10.22 40.83 -28.50
C GLN A 11 9.93 41.79 -27.36
N SER A 12 9.40 41.30 -26.22
CA SER A 12 9.14 42.19 -25.05
C SER A 12 10.43 42.57 -24.32
N SER A 13 11.41 41.66 -24.26
CA SER A 13 12.69 41.93 -23.58
C SER A 13 13.57 42.93 -24.37
N SER A 14 13.54 42.88 -25.69
CA SER A 14 14.36 43.80 -26.55
C SER A 14 13.75 45.22 -26.58
N ALA A 15 12.43 45.38 -26.45
CA ALA A 15 11.80 46.67 -26.38
C ALA A 15 12.09 47.39 -25.04
N PHE A 16 12.11 46.63 -23.93
CA PHE A 16 12.39 47.20 -22.62
C PHE A 16 13.85 47.67 -22.49
N ILE A 17 14.81 46.91 -23.01
CA ILE A 17 16.24 47.28 -23.00
C ILE A 17 16.49 48.49 -23.90
N ARG A 18 15.81 48.64 -25.06
CA ARG A 18 15.92 49.79 -25.91
C ARG A 18 15.34 51.07 -25.28
N PHE A 19 14.29 50.96 -24.49
CA PHE A 19 13.71 52.12 -23.79
C PHE A 19 14.62 52.66 -22.68
N VAL A 20 15.27 51.79 -21.93
CA VAL A 20 16.22 52.15 -20.87
C VAL A 20 17.50 52.80 -21.46
N VAL A 21 18.01 52.31 -22.59
CA VAL A 21 19.21 52.87 -23.21
C VAL A 21 18.96 54.22 -23.91
N SER A 22 17.76 54.47 -24.46
CA SER A 22 17.42 55.76 -25.07
C SER A 22 17.20 56.89 -24.07
N GLY A 23 16.69 56.54 -22.85
CA GLY A 23 16.47 57.53 -21.78
C GLY A 23 17.78 58.04 -21.12
N VAL A 24 18.85 57.26 -21.18
CA VAL A 24 20.14 57.58 -20.55
C VAL A 24 20.95 58.62 -21.36
N ARG A 25 20.62 58.87 -22.64
CA ARG A 25 21.39 59.85 -23.47
C ARG A 25 20.97 61.32 -23.25
N GLN A 26 19.92 61.62 -22.52
CA GLN A 26 19.41 62.97 -22.36
C GLN A 26 19.71 63.66 -21.02
N PHE A 27 20.30 62.97 -20.04
CA PHE A 27 20.67 63.55 -18.75
C PHE A 27 22.14 63.32 -18.42
N CYS A 28 23.00 64.13 -19.00
CA CYS A 28 24.42 64.15 -18.67
C CYS A 28 24.67 65.27 -17.62
N GLY A 29 24.55 64.91 -16.35
CA GLY A 29 24.95 65.72 -15.20
C GLY A 29 25.28 64.83 -14.02
N LEU A 30 26.23 65.23 -13.17
CA LEU A 30 26.75 64.42 -12.03
C LEU A 30 25.67 63.82 -11.11
N GLY A 31 24.42 64.38 -11.11
CA GLY A 31 23.28 63.82 -10.34
C GLY A 31 22.62 62.56 -10.94
N ALA A 32 22.74 62.35 -12.26
CA ALA A 32 22.06 61.25 -12.91
C ALA A 32 22.80 59.90 -12.68
N THR A 33 24.12 59.94 -12.55
CA THR A 33 24.92 58.75 -12.25
C THR A 33 24.64 58.20 -10.86
N PHE A 34 24.43 59.09 -9.88
CA PHE A 34 24.05 58.68 -8.50
C PHE A 34 22.65 58.03 -8.46
N ALA A 35 21.67 58.55 -9.20
CA ALA A 35 20.33 58.02 -9.27
C ALA A 35 20.29 56.65 -9.96
N ILE A 36 21.10 56.44 -11.02
CA ILE A 36 21.18 55.15 -11.71
C ILE A 36 21.88 54.08 -10.86
N VAL A 37 22.92 54.45 -10.13
CA VAL A 37 23.62 53.57 -9.19
C VAL A 37 22.68 53.20 -8.03
N LEU A 38 21.91 54.13 -7.50
CA LEU A 38 20.93 53.88 -6.44
C LEU A 38 19.78 52.98 -6.91
N LEU A 39 19.29 53.15 -8.14
CA LEU A 39 18.29 52.31 -8.75
C LEU A 39 18.80 50.90 -9.04
N LEU A 40 20.07 50.75 -9.43
CA LEU A 40 20.70 49.42 -9.62
C LEU A 40 20.94 48.71 -8.29
N ILE A 41 21.33 49.45 -7.23
CA ILE A 41 21.49 48.92 -5.88
C ILE A 41 20.11 48.52 -5.32
N LEU A 42 19.08 49.34 -5.49
CA LEU A 42 17.72 49.05 -5.07
C LEU A 42 17.13 47.86 -5.85
N GLY A 43 17.44 47.75 -7.15
CA GLY A 43 17.07 46.60 -8.00
C GLY A 43 17.76 45.29 -7.56
N CYS A 44 19.00 45.36 -7.10
CA CYS A 44 19.71 44.22 -6.52
C CYS A 44 19.16 43.82 -5.14
N TYR A 45 18.68 44.76 -4.34
CA TYR A 45 18.02 44.45 -3.07
C TYR A 45 16.62 43.87 -3.24
N LEU A 46 15.89 44.20 -4.29
CA LEU A 46 14.57 43.66 -4.60
C LEU A 46 14.59 42.30 -5.32
N SER A 47 15.71 41.94 -5.90
CA SER A 47 15.87 40.60 -6.55
C SER A 47 16.38 39.50 -5.60
N GLY A 48 16.53 39.80 -4.33
CA GLY A 48 17.13 38.92 -3.32
C GLY A 48 16.17 38.01 -2.54
N THR A 49 14.97 37.75 -3.00
CA THR A 49 14.25 36.57 -2.49
C THR A 49 14.82 35.32 -3.21
N VAL A 50 15.93 34.84 -2.69
CA VAL A 50 16.32 33.45 -2.97
C VAL A 50 15.19 32.63 -2.42
N ALA A 51 14.28 32.19 -3.29
CA ALA A 51 13.37 31.13 -2.95
C ALA A 51 14.25 29.91 -2.66
N SER A 52 14.58 29.70 -1.39
CA SER A 52 15.24 28.49 -0.94
C SER A 52 14.27 27.36 -1.22
N ALA A 53 14.38 26.77 -2.41
CA ALA A 53 13.70 25.55 -2.73
C ALA A 53 14.32 24.46 -1.87
N PHE A 54 13.72 24.22 -0.72
CA PHE A 54 14.08 23.05 0.08
C PHE A 54 13.56 21.82 -0.63
N PRO A 55 14.31 20.71 -0.62
CA PRO A 55 13.78 19.46 -1.14
C PRO A 55 12.44 19.15 -0.43
N PRO A 56 11.43 18.67 -1.16
CA PRO A 56 10.18 18.26 -0.55
C PRO A 56 10.48 17.17 0.51
N ALA A 57 9.68 17.14 1.57
CA ALA A 57 9.76 16.06 2.55
C ALA A 57 9.55 14.71 1.82
N PRO A 58 10.26 13.65 2.20
CA PRO A 58 9.97 12.33 1.71
C PRO A 58 8.51 11.96 2.01
N TYR A 59 7.89 11.15 1.16
CA TYR A 59 6.55 10.65 1.42
C TYR A 59 6.54 9.71 2.63
N TYR A 60 5.47 9.72 3.41
CA TYR A 60 5.06 8.59 4.21
C TYR A 60 4.32 7.63 3.28
N THR A 61 4.71 6.36 3.22
CA THR A 61 4.14 5.42 2.28
C THR A 61 3.32 4.36 3.01
N LEU A 62 2.04 4.28 2.68
CA LEU A 62 1.17 3.17 3.07
C LEU A 62 1.11 2.15 1.93
N TYR A 63 1.16 0.87 2.28
CA TYR A 63 1.02 -0.21 1.31
C TYR A 63 0.37 -1.43 1.96
N GLY A 64 -0.29 -2.25 1.16
CA GLY A 64 -0.92 -3.46 1.68
C GLY A 64 -1.79 -4.14 0.63
N MET A 65 -2.58 -5.09 1.09
CA MET A 65 -3.60 -5.77 0.32
C MET A 65 -4.95 -5.12 0.55
N VAL A 66 -5.81 -5.12 -0.46
CA VAL A 66 -7.23 -4.85 -0.29
C VAL A 66 -7.98 -6.16 -0.53
N ARG A 67 -8.79 -6.57 0.43
CA ARG A 67 -9.60 -7.79 0.39
C ARG A 67 -11.08 -7.46 0.41
N ASP A 68 -11.86 -8.33 -0.20
CA ASP A 68 -13.31 -8.31 -0.07
C ASP A 68 -13.76 -8.98 1.24
N GLN A 69 -15.07 -8.96 1.46
CA GLN A 69 -15.71 -9.53 2.66
C GLN A 69 -15.55 -11.05 2.84
N VAL A 70 -14.98 -11.76 1.87
CA VAL A 70 -14.69 -13.20 1.96
C VAL A 70 -13.19 -13.50 1.90
N GLY A 71 -12.36 -12.48 2.13
CA GLY A 71 -10.91 -12.62 2.21
C GLY A 71 -10.19 -12.74 0.87
N GLN A 72 -10.88 -12.55 -0.25
CA GLN A 72 -10.24 -12.57 -1.57
C GLN A 72 -9.61 -11.23 -1.88
N THR A 73 -8.43 -11.28 -2.51
CA THR A 73 -7.77 -10.04 -2.96
C THR A 73 -8.64 -9.33 -4.00
N LEU A 74 -8.92 -8.07 -3.76
CA LEU A 74 -9.69 -7.25 -4.69
C LEU A 74 -8.88 -6.99 -5.96
N THR A 75 -9.43 -7.37 -7.12
CA THR A 75 -8.80 -7.21 -8.44
C THR A 75 -9.68 -6.45 -9.43
N SER A 76 -10.70 -5.73 -8.93
CA SER A 76 -11.66 -5.01 -9.76
C SER A 76 -11.00 -3.87 -10.52
N GLU A 77 -11.18 -3.82 -11.85
CA GLU A 77 -10.71 -2.70 -12.66
C GLU A 77 -11.35 -1.38 -12.20
N GLY A 78 -10.52 -0.34 -12.06
CA GLY A 78 -10.97 0.98 -11.63
C GLY A 78 -11.23 1.13 -10.13
N ALA A 79 -10.89 0.12 -9.31
CA ALA A 79 -10.89 0.27 -7.87
C ALA A 79 -9.66 1.06 -7.41
N GLU A 80 -9.85 2.02 -6.51
CA GLU A 80 -8.81 2.92 -6.01
C GLU A 80 -8.89 3.06 -4.49
N VAL A 81 -7.72 3.15 -3.84
CA VAL A 81 -7.62 3.60 -2.44
C VAL A 81 -7.49 5.11 -2.45
N VAL A 82 -8.38 5.78 -1.73
CA VAL A 82 -8.47 7.25 -1.65
C VAL A 82 -8.10 7.71 -0.25
N LEU A 83 -7.18 8.66 -0.18
CA LEU A 83 -6.72 9.29 1.05
C LEU A 83 -7.51 10.57 1.30
N LEU A 84 -8.12 10.63 2.47
CA LEU A 84 -8.93 11.77 2.89
C LEU A 84 -8.29 12.48 4.10
N LYS A 85 -8.26 13.80 4.07
CA LYS A 85 -7.95 14.66 5.20
C LYS A 85 -9.16 15.53 5.48
N GLU A 86 -9.74 15.39 6.68
CA GLU A 86 -10.96 16.14 7.06
C GLU A 86 -12.10 15.96 6.04
N GLY A 87 -12.22 14.74 5.47
CA GLY A 87 -13.21 14.40 4.44
C GLY A 87 -12.89 14.90 3.03
N VAL A 88 -11.76 15.58 2.82
CA VAL A 88 -11.32 16.09 1.50
C VAL A 88 -10.25 15.18 0.93
N GLU A 89 -10.40 14.77 -0.33
CA GLU A 89 -9.40 13.97 -1.04
C GLU A 89 -8.09 14.73 -1.20
N ILE A 90 -7.00 14.12 -0.76
CA ILE A 90 -5.64 14.64 -0.90
C ILE A 90 -4.71 13.73 -1.68
N GLY A 91 -5.12 12.50 -1.98
CA GLY A 91 -4.40 11.54 -2.79
C GLY A 91 -5.21 10.30 -3.11
N ARG A 92 -4.83 9.57 -4.16
CA ARG A 92 -5.40 8.26 -4.52
C ARG A 92 -4.39 7.38 -5.20
N THR A 93 -4.63 6.09 -5.20
CA THR A 93 -3.80 5.10 -5.90
C THR A 93 -4.68 3.95 -6.40
N PRO A 94 -4.43 3.42 -7.61
CA PRO A 94 -5.19 2.28 -8.10
C PRO A 94 -4.84 1.00 -7.31
N ILE A 95 -5.85 0.13 -7.18
CA ILE A 95 -5.67 -1.23 -6.68
C ILE A 95 -5.26 -2.10 -7.86
N THR A 96 -4.13 -2.81 -7.73
CA THR A 96 -3.56 -3.64 -8.80
C THR A 96 -3.07 -4.97 -8.28
N ALA A 97 -3.17 -6.02 -9.10
CA ALA A 97 -2.67 -7.36 -8.77
C ALA A 97 -1.22 -7.60 -9.21
N ASN A 98 -0.46 -6.54 -9.49
CA ASN A 98 0.88 -6.64 -10.10
C ASN A 98 1.96 -7.15 -9.14
N ARG A 99 1.72 -7.10 -7.84
CA ARG A 99 2.64 -7.58 -6.79
C ARG A 99 1.91 -8.56 -5.89
N ILE A 100 2.64 -9.57 -5.45
CA ILE A 100 2.08 -10.67 -4.67
C ILE A 100 1.71 -10.28 -3.25
N ASP A 101 2.44 -9.33 -2.68
CA ASP A 101 2.34 -8.96 -1.29
C ASP A 101 1.75 -7.57 -1.06
N GLN A 102 1.35 -6.90 -2.13
CA GLN A 102 0.63 -5.62 -2.05
C GLN A 102 -0.23 -5.39 -3.29
N SER A 103 -1.44 -4.93 -3.09
CA SER A 103 -2.34 -4.50 -4.16
C SER A 103 -2.42 -2.99 -4.29
N TYR A 104 -1.96 -2.23 -3.30
CA TYR A 104 -1.87 -0.77 -3.36
C TYR A 104 -0.59 -0.24 -2.72
N GLU A 105 -0.15 0.92 -3.19
CA GLU A 105 0.91 1.72 -2.58
C GLU A 105 0.52 3.20 -2.68
N LEU A 106 0.26 3.82 -1.53
CA LEU A 106 -0.21 5.20 -1.43
C LEU A 106 0.85 6.08 -0.80
N ASN A 107 1.27 7.12 -1.53
CA ASN A 107 2.25 8.08 -1.07
C ASN A 107 1.58 9.31 -0.45
N VAL A 108 1.66 9.41 0.87
CA VAL A 108 1.16 10.53 1.66
C VAL A 108 2.17 11.67 1.63
N ARG A 109 1.77 12.84 1.16
CA ARG A 109 2.62 14.03 1.17
C ARG A 109 2.82 14.52 2.60
N MET A 110 4.08 14.62 3.01
CA MET A 110 4.42 15.05 4.36
C MET A 110 4.76 16.54 4.40
N ASP A 111 4.30 17.20 5.44
CA ASP A 111 4.71 18.55 5.79
C ASP A 111 5.84 18.49 6.83
N GLN A 112 6.96 19.14 6.50
CA GLN A 112 8.00 19.37 7.49
C GLN A 112 7.71 20.70 8.17
N THR A 113 7.25 20.64 9.42
CA THR A 113 7.03 21.80 10.26
C THR A 113 8.27 22.70 10.29
N ARG A 114 8.17 23.82 9.61
CA ARG A 114 9.05 24.95 9.82
C ARG A 114 8.41 25.87 10.84
N SER A 115 9.18 26.76 11.40
CA SER A 115 8.70 27.83 12.29
C SER A 115 7.56 28.62 11.63
N GLY A 116 6.34 28.15 11.76
CA GLY A 116 5.12 28.72 11.21
C GLY A 116 3.98 27.69 11.16
N THR A 117 2.76 28.15 11.28
CA THR A 117 1.53 27.32 11.31
C THR A 117 1.00 26.98 9.92
N ALA A 118 1.61 27.50 8.85
CA ALA A 118 1.15 27.25 7.48
C ALA A 118 1.76 25.95 6.94
N LEU A 119 0.91 25.03 6.51
CA LEU A 119 1.30 23.83 5.79
C LEU A 119 2.02 24.17 4.48
N TYR A 120 3.00 23.40 4.10
CA TYR A 120 3.66 23.50 2.79
C TYR A 120 2.66 23.35 1.63
N SER A 121 1.64 22.52 1.81
CA SER A 121 0.54 22.31 0.88
C SER A 121 -0.71 21.91 1.68
N GLU A 122 -1.89 22.35 1.23
CA GLU A 122 -3.17 21.89 1.79
C GLU A 122 -3.33 20.36 1.72
N LYS A 123 -2.68 19.74 0.72
CA LYS A 123 -2.65 18.27 0.51
C LYS A 123 -1.55 17.57 1.31
N ALA A 124 -0.84 18.26 2.19
CA ALA A 124 0.20 17.66 3.03
C ALA A 124 -0.33 17.38 4.44
N ILE A 125 0.23 16.37 5.09
CA ILE A 125 -0.07 15.95 6.45
C ILE A 125 1.20 16.09 7.30
N SER A 126 1.08 16.61 8.51
CA SER A 126 2.18 16.63 9.47
C SER A 126 2.39 15.24 10.09
N VAL A 127 3.56 14.97 10.63
CA VAL A 127 3.80 13.75 11.42
C VAL A 127 2.78 13.68 12.57
N GLY A 128 2.12 12.54 12.74
CA GLY A 128 1.01 12.37 13.70
C GLY A 128 -0.30 13.03 13.28
N GLY A 129 -0.34 13.71 12.12
CA GLY A 129 -1.57 14.28 11.58
C GLY A 129 -2.57 13.21 11.15
N GLN A 130 -3.86 13.48 11.38
CA GLN A 130 -4.93 12.52 11.15
C GLN A 130 -5.34 12.48 9.69
N PHE A 131 -5.70 11.27 9.23
CA PHE A 131 -6.30 11.02 7.93
C PHE A 131 -7.23 9.79 7.99
N SER A 132 -8.00 9.58 6.94
CA SER A 132 -8.77 8.36 6.74
C SER A 132 -8.57 7.82 5.33
N LEU A 133 -8.92 6.56 5.13
CA LEU A 133 -8.89 5.90 3.83
C LEU A 133 -10.29 5.40 3.48
N VAL A 134 -10.59 5.44 2.19
CA VAL A 134 -11.76 4.75 1.63
C VAL A 134 -11.35 4.03 0.36
N VAL A 135 -12.13 3.05 -0.04
CA VAL A 135 -11.97 2.38 -1.34
C VAL A 135 -13.12 2.83 -2.23
N GLU A 136 -12.80 3.41 -3.39
CA GLU A 136 -13.76 3.73 -4.43
C GLU A 136 -13.77 2.63 -5.48
N MET A 137 -14.95 2.12 -5.82
CA MET A 137 -15.13 1.10 -6.84
C MET A 137 -16.48 1.27 -7.51
N ASN A 138 -16.50 1.36 -8.85
CA ASN A 138 -17.72 1.49 -9.64
C ASN A 138 -18.62 2.66 -9.20
N GLY A 139 -18.02 3.76 -8.73
CA GLY A 139 -18.76 4.95 -8.25
C GLY A 139 -19.34 4.81 -6.82
N SER A 140 -19.07 3.71 -6.15
CA SER A 140 -19.43 3.50 -4.74
C SER A 140 -18.21 3.66 -3.85
N VAL A 141 -18.44 4.13 -2.62
CA VAL A 141 -17.41 4.33 -1.59
C VAL A 141 -17.59 3.26 -0.51
N PHE A 142 -16.50 2.58 -0.19
CA PHE A 142 -16.44 1.55 0.84
C PHE A 142 -15.48 2.01 1.94
N TYR A 143 -15.84 1.74 3.19
CA TYR A 143 -15.02 2.03 4.36
C TYR A 143 -14.38 0.72 4.84
N PRO A 144 -13.05 0.58 4.76
CA PRO A 144 -12.39 -0.61 5.27
C PRO A 144 -12.56 -0.76 6.78
N ILE A 145 -12.64 -1.99 7.26
CA ILE A 145 -12.82 -2.33 8.69
C ILE A 145 -11.71 -1.71 9.54
N GLU A 146 -10.46 -1.81 9.09
CA GLU A 146 -9.27 -1.31 9.81
C GLU A 146 -9.25 0.22 9.93
N VAL A 147 -10.14 0.91 9.24
CA VAL A 147 -10.24 2.38 9.20
C VAL A 147 -11.49 2.88 9.92
N SER A 148 -12.02 2.11 10.85
CA SER A 148 -13.18 2.49 11.70
C SER A 148 -12.94 3.76 12.54
N GLY A 149 -11.69 4.27 12.56
CA GLY A 149 -11.26 5.53 13.19
C GLY A 149 -10.40 6.39 12.28
N THR A 150 -9.68 7.34 12.88
CA THR A 150 -8.67 8.14 12.17
C THR A 150 -7.30 7.52 12.32
N LEU A 151 -6.62 7.34 11.19
CA LEU A 151 -5.23 6.93 11.13
C LEU A 151 -4.30 8.13 11.39
N GLN A 152 -3.08 7.85 11.82
CA GLN A 152 -2.05 8.88 12.04
C GLN A 152 -0.88 8.68 11.08
N ALA A 153 -0.41 9.76 10.48
CA ALA A 153 0.73 9.71 9.59
C ALA A 153 2.04 9.49 10.36
N GLY A 154 2.85 8.55 9.89
CA GLY A 154 4.21 8.31 10.35
C GLY A 154 5.19 9.38 9.86
N ASN A 155 6.49 9.08 9.95
CA ASN A 155 7.54 9.99 9.52
C ASN A 155 7.71 9.98 8.00
N GLY A 156 8.18 11.09 7.44
CA GLY A 156 8.60 11.13 6.04
C GLY A 156 9.74 10.14 5.77
N GLY A 157 9.57 9.32 4.72
CA GLY A 157 10.46 8.22 4.38
C GLY A 157 10.09 6.89 5.02
N GLU A 158 9.18 6.87 5.97
CA GLU A 158 8.67 5.65 6.58
C GLU A 158 7.71 4.93 5.62
N ARG A 159 7.70 3.59 5.70
CA ARG A 159 6.76 2.72 4.99
C ARG A 159 6.03 1.85 5.99
N SER A 160 4.71 1.94 6.02
CA SER A 160 3.87 1.16 6.93
C SER A 160 2.92 0.27 6.13
N ARG A 161 2.83 -0.98 6.55
CA ARG A 161 1.87 -1.92 5.99
C ARG A 161 0.51 -1.70 6.66
N LEU A 162 -0.53 -1.60 5.85
CA LEU A 162 -1.91 -1.59 6.27
C LEU A 162 -2.72 -2.37 5.25
N ASP A 163 -3.17 -3.55 5.61
CA ASP A 163 -4.12 -4.32 4.80
C ASP A 163 -5.52 -3.73 5.04
N LEU A 164 -6.36 -3.73 4.03
CA LEU A 164 -7.70 -3.16 4.04
C LEU A 164 -8.72 -4.25 3.72
N THR A 165 -9.72 -4.41 4.55
CA THR A 165 -10.81 -5.37 4.39
C THR A 165 -12.12 -4.64 4.16
N LEU A 166 -12.84 -5.02 3.09
CA LEU A 166 -14.14 -4.45 2.77
C LEU A 166 -15.25 -5.34 3.32
N GLY A 167 -16.15 -4.79 4.12
CA GLY A 167 -17.27 -5.52 4.73
C GLY A 167 -17.84 -4.73 5.90
N GLU A 168 -18.95 -5.21 6.43
CA GLU A 168 -19.45 -4.81 7.76
C GLU A 168 -18.76 -5.70 8.79
N ASP A 169 -18.44 -5.13 9.93
CA ASP A 169 -17.90 -5.75 11.12
C ASP A 169 -18.70 -5.18 12.31
N SER A 170 -19.78 -5.85 12.67
CA SER A 170 -20.75 -5.30 13.62
C SER A 170 -20.36 -5.52 15.08
N ASP A 171 -19.51 -6.50 15.36
CA ASP A 171 -19.02 -6.78 16.73
C ASP A 171 -17.62 -6.22 16.99
N GLY A 172 -16.91 -5.78 15.93
CA GLY A 172 -15.67 -5.01 16.03
C GLY A 172 -14.43 -5.87 16.27
N ASP A 173 -14.44 -7.13 15.86
CA ASP A 173 -13.36 -8.08 16.08
C ASP A 173 -12.33 -8.11 14.92
N GLY A 174 -12.66 -7.48 13.78
CA GLY A 174 -11.80 -7.37 12.59
C GLY A 174 -12.10 -8.40 11.50
N LEU A 175 -13.14 -9.21 11.65
CA LEU A 175 -13.67 -10.12 10.63
C LEU A 175 -14.95 -9.57 10.01
N PRO A 176 -15.21 -9.82 8.72
CA PRO A 176 -16.45 -9.38 8.11
C PRO A 176 -17.64 -10.28 8.52
N ASP A 177 -18.76 -9.67 8.96
CA ASP A 177 -20.00 -10.36 9.32
C ASP A 177 -20.43 -11.44 8.32
N VAL A 178 -20.31 -11.14 7.01
CA VAL A 178 -20.71 -12.06 5.94
C VAL A 178 -19.86 -13.32 5.92
N TRP A 179 -18.55 -13.19 6.18
CA TRP A 179 -17.66 -14.34 6.27
C TRP A 179 -17.98 -15.20 7.49
N GLU A 180 -18.18 -14.58 8.65
CA GLU A 180 -18.52 -15.28 9.90
C GLU A 180 -19.86 -16.02 9.79
N GLN A 181 -20.91 -15.37 9.28
CA GLN A 181 -22.20 -15.99 9.02
C GLN A 181 -22.07 -17.22 8.12
N TRP A 182 -21.20 -17.13 7.10
CA TRP A 182 -20.97 -18.25 6.21
C TRP A 182 -20.23 -19.41 6.91
N GLN A 183 -19.22 -19.11 7.74
CA GLN A 183 -18.50 -20.11 8.54
C GLN A 183 -19.47 -20.82 9.51
N LEU A 184 -20.25 -20.05 10.26
CA LEU A 184 -21.27 -20.57 11.19
C LEU A 184 -22.28 -21.45 10.47
N TYR A 185 -22.78 -21.00 9.32
CA TYR A 185 -23.72 -21.79 8.52
C TYR A 185 -23.14 -23.15 8.11
N GLN A 186 -21.91 -23.17 7.65
CA GLN A 186 -21.23 -24.40 7.24
C GLN A 186 -20.95 -25.33 8.45
N ALA A 187 -20.68 -24.77 9.62
CA ALA A 187 -20.55 -25.53 10.87
C ALA A 187 -21.91 -26.01 11.44
N GLY A 188 -23.03 -25.77 10.72
CA GLY A 188 -24.38 -26.19 11.13
C GLY A 188 -25.03 -25.26 12.14
N GLN A 189 -24.52 -24.08 12.35
CA GLN A 189 -25.16 -23.03 13.14
C GLN A 189 -26.17 -22.27 12.27
N TYR A 190 -27.13 -21.65 12.90
CA TYR A 190 -28.20 -20.90 12.22
C TYR A 190 -28.55 -19.65 13.02
N PRO A 191 -29.04 -18.60 12.35
CA PRO A 191 -29.54 -17.42 13.08
C PRO A 191 -30.71 -17.78 14.01
N ASP A 192 -30.96 -16.92 14.97
CA ASP A 192 -32.10 -17.04 15.87
C ASP A 192 -33.44 -16.84 15.14
N ALA A 193 -34.55 -16.86 15.89
CA ALA A 193 -35.89 -16.71 15.33
C ALA A 193 -36.15 -15.34 14.68
N ASP A 194 -35.36 -14.32 15.02
CA ASP A 194 -35.43 -12.97 14.49
C ASP A 194 -34.45 -12.78 13.31
N GLY A 195 -33.70 -13.83 12.94
CA GLY A 195 -32.75 -13.84 11.87
C GLY A 195 -31.36 -13.26 12.26
N ILE A 196 -31.08 -13.14 13.55
CA ILE A 196 -29.83 -12.57 14.08
C ILE A 196 -28.83 -13.71 14.31
N TRP A 197 -27.62 -13.51 13.78
CA TRP A 197 -26.49 -14.41 13.97
C TRP A 197 -25.73 -14.07 15.26
N ASP A 198 -25.25 -15.08 15.96
CA ASP A 198 -24.32 -14.93 17.07
C ASP A 198 -22.89 -14.95 16.56
N LEU A 199 -22.40 -13.79 16.08
CA LEU A 199 -21.07 -13.64 15.50
C LEU A 199 -19.96 -13.81 16.55
N SER A 200 -20.25 -13.58 17.83
CA SER A 200 -19.25 -13.70 18.91
C SER A 200 -18.66 -15.11 19.09
N GLN A 201 -19.13 -16.10 18.35
CA GLN A 201 -18.58 -17.46 18.34
C GLN A 201 -17.30 -17.58 17.50
N ILE A 202 -17.13 -16.72 16.51
CA ILE A 202 -15.95 -16.64 15.65
C ILE A 202 -15.30 -15.30 15.93
N THR A 203 -14.01 -15.26 16.14
CA THR A 203 -13.28 -14.01 16.40
C THR A 203 -11.88 -14.08 15.78
N ALA A 204 -11.32 -12.96 15.35
CA ALA A 204 -10.03 -12.97 14.66
C ALA A 204 -8.90 -13.67 15.42
N GLU A 205 -8.92 -13.65 16.76
CA GLU A 205 -7.94 -14.33 17.61
C GLU A 205 -8.48 -15.67 18.16
N GLY A 206 -9.75 -16.03 17.85
CA GLY A 206 -10.38 -17.29 18.21
C GLY A 206 -9.82 -18.48 17.43
N ASP A 207 -10.30 -19.65 17.81
CA ASP A 207 -10.02 -20.93 17.15
C ASP A 207 -11.31 -21.77 17.31
N PHE A 208 -12.24 -21.54 16.40
CA PHE A 208 -13.62 -21.99 16.53
C PHE A 208 -13.76 -23.52 16.48
N ASP A 209 -12.91 -24.21 15.69
CA ASP A 209 -12.94 -25.67 15.56
C ASP A 209 -11.90 -26.40 16.41
N GLY A 210 -10.94 -25.64 17.01
CA GLY A 210 -9.94 -26.17 17.94
C GLY A 210 -8.76 -26.88 17.27
N ASP A 211 -8.46 -26.57 16.00
CA ASP A 211 -7.34 -27.17 15.26
C ASP A 211 -5.97 -26.54 15.55
N GLY A 212 -5.95 -25.39 16.21
CA GLY A 212 -4.74 -24.62 16.57
C GLY A 212 -4.42 -23.47 15.62
N GLN A 213 -5.27 -23.21 14.62
CA GLN A 213 -5.21 -22.02 13.78
C GLN A 213 -6.27 -21.02 14.23
N SER A 214 -5.97 -19.73 14.16
CA SER A 214 -6.96 -18.72 14.52
C SER A 214 -7.91 -18.45 13.35
N ASP A 215 -9.17 -18.13 13.66
CA ASP A 215 -10.19 -17.82 12.65
C ASP A 215 -9.74 -16.69 11.73
N GLY A 216 -9.05 -15.65 12.25
CA GLY A 216 -8.49 -14.59 11.45
C GLY A 216 -7.35 -15.03 10.52
N PHE A 217 -6.58 -16.04 10.92
CA PHE A 217 -5.60 -16.65 10.01
C PHE A 217 -6.30 -17.44 8.91
N GLU A 218 -7.36 -18.16 9.23
CA GLU A 218 -8.15 -18.94 8.27
C GLU A 218 -8.90 -18.05 7.27
N TYR A 219 -9.41 -16.90 7.73
CA TYR A 219 -9.93 -15.87 6.84
C TYR A 219 -8.89 -15.47 5.77
N ILE A 220 -7.63 -15.25 6.18
CA ILE A 220 -6.54 -14.92 5.25
C ILE A 220 -6.14 -16.12 4.40
N ALA A 221 -6.05 -17.32 4.98
CA ALA A 221 -5.68 -18.54 4.29
C ALA A 221 -6.76 -19.00 3.29
N GLY A 222 -8.02 -18.73 3.61
CA GLY A 222 -9.19 -19.19 2.87
C GLY A 222 -9.63 -20.60 3.28
N THR A 223 -9.14 -21.09 4.42
CA THR A 223 -9.58 -22.34 5.05
C THR A 223 -10.89 -22.16 5.80
N PHE A 224 -11.48 -23.24 6.23
CA PHE A 224 -12.76 -23.28 6.92
C PHE A 224 -12.54 -23.19 8.43
N ALA A 225 -12.95 -22.11 9.08
CA ALA A 225 -12.86 -21.93 10.52
C ALA A 225 -13.70 -22.94 11.35
N GLY A 226 -14.58 -23.70 10.72
CA GLY A 226 -15.40 -24.73 11.38
C GLY A 226 -15.06 -26.15 10.98
N ASP A 227 -13.93 -26.41 10.36
CA ASP A 227 -13.48 -27.77 9.95
C ASP A 227 -12.03 -28.05 10.34
N ALA A 228 -11.81 -28.56 11.53
CA ALA A 228 -10.52 -28.94 12.09
C ALA A 228 -9.67 -29.91 11.21
N THR A 229 -10.19 -30.37 10.08
CA THR A 229 -9.42 -31.18 9.11
C THR A 229 -8.84 -30.34 7.97
N GLU A 230 -9.24 -29.09 7.82
CA GLU A 230 -8.81 -28.19 6.75
C GLU A 230 -7.66 -27.28 7.19
N VAL A 231 -6.61 -27.88 7.70
CA VAL A 231 -5.45 -27.19 8.28
C VAL A 231 -4.54 -26.61 7.19
N PHE A 232 -4.26 -25.29 7.27
CA PHE A 232 -3.24 -24.68 6.42
C PHE A 232 -1.84 -25.10 6.87
N GLY A 233 -1.15 -25.91 6.04
CA GLY A 233 0.13 -26.46 6.38
C GLY A 233 1.03 -26.75 5.19
N LEU A 234 2.30 -27.01 5.46
CA LEU A 234 3.32 -27.42 4.49
C LEU A 234 3.88 -28.78 4.90
N GLU A 235 3.66 -29.80 4.11
CA GLU A 235 4.13 -31.16 4.38
C GLU A 235 5.38 -31.50 3.56
N ILE A 236 6.35 -32.16 4.21
CA ILE A 236 7.49 -32.77 3.51
C ILE A 236 7.07 -34.15 3.04
N LYS A 237 6.92 -34.35 1.74
CA LYS A 237 6.54 -35.63 1.16
C LYS A 237 7.74 -36.51 0.79
N GLU A 238 8.82 -35.87 0.34
CA GLU A 238 10.00 -36.63 -0.10
C GLU A 238 11.26 -35.75 -0.01
N LYS A 239 12.38 -36.35 0.37
CA LYS A 239 13.70 -35.74 0.30
C LYS A 239 14.62 -36.57 -0.54
N LEU A 240 14.99 -36.08 -1.72
CA LEU A 240 15.96 -36.67 -2.63
C LEU A 240 17.32 -35.94 -2.50
N ALA A 241 18.35 -36.46 -3.16
CA ALA A 241 19.68 -35.88 -3.09
C ALA A 241 19.74 -34.48 -3.70
N ASP A 242 18.94 -34.18 -4.72
CA ASP A 242 18.94 -32.99 -5.54
C ASP A 242 17.66 -32.14 -5.41
N ASN A 243 16.63 -32.65 -4.75
CA ASN A 243 15.42 -31.89 -4.47
C ASN A 243 14.69 -32.34 -3.20
N VAL A 244 13.89 -31.40 -2.65
CA VAL A 244 12.91 -31.66 -1.59
C VAL A 244 11.53 -31.42 -2.20
N ARG A 245 10.66 -32.42 -2.12
CA ARG A 245 9.26 -32.29 -2.48
C ARG A 245 8.43 -31.98 -1.24
N LEU A 246 7.80 -30.80 -1.28
CA LEU A 246 6.80 -30.40 -0.30
C LEU A 246 5.42 -30.38 -0.96
N GLU A 247 4.38 -30.29 -0.14
CA GLU A 247 3.00 -30.20 -0.62
C GLU A 247 2.17 -29.35 0.33
N PHE A 248 1.29 -28.53 -0.22
CA PHE A 248 0.33 -27.74 0.54
C PHE A 248 -1.02 -27.68 -0.19
N TYR A 249 -2.07 -27.37 0.57
CA TYR A 249 -3.40 -27.13 0.01
C TYR A 249 -3.51 -25.68 -0.43
N ALA A 250 -3.89 -25.47 -1.68
CA ALA A 250 -3.99 -24.13 -2.27
C ALA A 250 -5.43 -23.75 -2.55
N ILE A 251 -5.77 -22.50 -2.32
CA ILE A 251 -7.08 -21.90 -2.59
C ILE A 251 -6.95 -20.94 -3.77
N THR A 252 -7.90 -20.96 -4.68
CA THR A 252 -7.92 -20.10 -5.88
C THR A 252 -7.73 -18.63 -5.53
N GLY A 253 -6.83 -17.95 -6.25
CA GLY A 253 -6.55 -16.52 -6.08
C GLY A 253 -5.55 -16.19 -4.98
N LYS A 254 -5.30 -17.09 -4.03
CA LYS A 254 -4.31 -16.88 -2.98
C LYS A 254 -2.89 -17.02 -3.53
N ALA A 255 -1.96 -16.24 -2.96
CA ALA A 255 -0.55 -16.24 -3.32
C ALA A 255 0.29 -16.86 -2.19
N TYR A 256 1.12 -17.83 -2.56
CA TYR A 256 1.91 -18.63 -1.63
C TYR A 256 3.40 -18.36 -1.82
N THR A 257 4.12 -18.26 -0.70
CA THR A 257 5.58 -18.15 -0.67
C THR A 257 6.16 -19.12 0.33
N ILE A 258 7.36 -19.65 0.05
CA ILE A 258 8.07 -20.55 0.94
C ILE A 258 9.34 -19.86 1.40
N GLU A 259 9.60 -19.95 2.70
CA GLU A 259 10.82 -19.50 3.32
C GLU A 259 11.56 -20.67 3.98
N ARG A 260 12.86 -20.56 4.03
CA ARG A 260 13.77 -21.54 4.58
C ARG A 260 14.64 -20.93 5.68
N SER A 261 14.93 -21.74 6.71
CA SER A 261 15.85 -21.40 7.79
C SER A 261 16.68 -22.61 8.20
N SER A 262 17.90 -22.41 8.68
CA SER A 262 18.74 -23.43 9.31
C SER A 262 18.60 -23.46 10.84
N ASP A 263 18.09 -22.39 11.45
CA ASP A 263 18.05 -22.16 12.90
C ASP A 263 16.68 -21.74 13.45
N MET A 264 15.69 -21.54 12.58
CA MET A 264 14.35 -21.00 12.87
C MET A 264 14.35 -19.54 13.35
N LEU A 265 15.47 -18.84 13.28
CA LEU A 265 15.58 -17.43 13.66
C LEU A 265 15.59 -16.52 12.43
N GLU A 266 16.46 -16.84 11.47
CA GLU A 266 16.56 -16.10 10.22
C GLU A 266 15.90 -16.89 9.09
N TRP A 267 14.93 -16.26 8.41
CA TRP A 267 14.14 -16.85 7.34
C TRP A 267 14.43 -16.18 6.01
N GLN A 268 14.68 -16.98 4.99
CA GLN A 268 14.97 -16.52 3.64
C GLN A 268 13.96 -17.08 2.66
N ARG A 269 13.33 -16.21 1.87
CA ARG A 269 12.45 -16.63 0.79
C ARG A 269 13.23 -17.43 -0.23
N VAL A 270 12.66 -18.57 -0.66
CA VAL A 270 13.28 -19.45 -1.64
C VAL A 270 12.42 -19.56 -2.88
N ASN A 271 13.07 -19.74 -4.03
CA ASN A 271 12.38 -20.08 -5.26
C ASN A 271 12.04 -21.57 -5.28
N PHE A 272 10.85 -21.90 -5.76
CA PHE A 272 10.37 -23.27 -5.89
C PHE A 272 9.63 -23.48 -7.20
N ALA A 273 9.70 -24.70 -7.72
CA ALA A 273 8.91 -25.10 -8.87
C ALA A 273 7.59 -25.70 -8.40
N ALA A 274 6.46 -25.06 -8.74
CA ALA A 274 5.13 -25.54 -8.38
C ALA A 274 4.59 -26.52 -9.42
N GLN A 275 3.80 -27.51 -8.98
CA GLN A 275 3.11 -28.55 -9.75
C GLN A 275 4.03 -29.58 -10.43
N SER A 276 5.20 -29.21 -10.87
CA SER A 276 6.19 -30.10 -11.49
C SER A 276 7.61 -29.62 -11.25
N ALA A 277 8.53 -30.57 -10.99
CA ALA A 277 9.97 -30.27 -10.84
C ALA A 277 10.62 -29.67 -12.10
N GLN A 278 10.00 -29.82 -13.26
CA GLN A 278 10.45 -29.27 -14.54
C GLN A 278 10.02 -27.81 -14.76
N ASN A 279 9.10 -27.30 -13.95
CA ASN A 279 8.66 -25.91 -14.08
C ASN A 279 9.76 -24.95 -13.61
N THR A 280 9.75 -23.77 -14.18
CA THR A 280 10.71 -22.72 -13.77
C THR A 280 10.45 -22.31 -12.32
N PRO A 281 11.46 -22.38 -11.44
CA PRO A 281 11.30 -21.95 -10.06
C PRO A 281 10.96 -20.46 -9.96
N ALA A 282 9.96 -20.13 -9.16
CA ALA A 282 9.52 -18.76 -8.87
C ALA A 282 9.53 -18.52 -7.37
N ALA A 283 9.62 -17.25 -6.97
CA ALA A 283 9.60 -16.85 -5.56
C ALA A 283 8.21 -17.01 -4.91
N SER A 284 7.19 -17.31 -5.71
CA SER A 284 5.81 -17.43 -5.29
C SER A 284 4.98 -18.19 -6.30
N TYR A 285 3.83 -18.65 -5.84
CA TYR A 285 2.81 -19.33 -6.65
C TYR A 285 1.44 -18.69 -6.37
N VAL A 286 0.72 -18.31 -7.41
CA VAL A 286 -0.67 -17.88 -7.32
C VAL A 286 -1.54 -19.03 -7.79
N ALA A 287 -2.44 -19.49 -6.92
CA ALA A 287 -3.27 -20.64 -7.23
C ALA A 287 -4.38 -20.27 -8.23
N SER A 288 -4.49 -21.05 -9.30
CA SER A 288 -5.57 -20.96 -10.29
C SER A 288 -6.74 -21.92 -10.02
N GLY A 289 -6.65 -22.72 -8.95
CA GLY A 289 -7.65 -23.69 -8.55
C GLY A 289 -7.43 -24.12 -7.10
N VAL A 290 -8.44 -24.81 -6.53
CA VAL A 290 -8.38 -25.39 -5.19
C VAL A 290 -7.79 -26.79 -5.26
N GLY A 291 -6.89 -27.14 -4.34
CA GLY A 291 -6.36 -28.49 -4.18
C GLY A 291 -4.89 -28.57 -3.78
N GLN A 292 -4.41 -29.80 -3.65
CA GLN A 292 -3.02 -30.08 -3.27
C GLN A 292 -2.04 -29.67 -4.37
N VAL A 293 -1.04 -28.89 -4.00
CA VAL A 293 0.01 -28.41 -4.90
C VAL A 293 1.36 -28.97 -4.46
N PRO A 294 1.96 -29.89 -5.24
CA PRO A 294 3.33 -30.30 -5.02
C PRO A 294 4.29 -29.18 -5.42
N VAL A 295 5.30 -28.96 -4.60
CA VAL A 295 6.37 -27.98 -4.86
C VAL A 295 7.73 -28.62 -4.66
N PHE A 296 8.70 -28.19 -5.47
CA PHE A 296 10.03 -28.77 -5.54
C PHE A 296 11.06 -27.66 -5.29
N LEU A 297 11.94 -27.92 -4.32
CA LEU A 297 13.01 -26.99 -3.94
C LEU A 297 14.37 -27.68 -4.07
N THR A 298 15.38 -26.92 -4.43
CA THR A 298 16.77 -27.38 -4.29
C THR A 298 17.16 -27.33 -2.82
N PRO A 299 17.58 -28.45 -2.20
CA PRO A 299 18.05 -28.43 -0.82
C PRO A 299 19.30 -27.55 -0.69
N ALA A 300 19.47 -26.88 0.45
CA ALA A 300 20.74 -26.28 0.76
C ALA A 300 21.76 -27.36 1.14
N SER A 301 23.03 -26.95 1.21
CA SER A 301 24.11 -27.84 1.66
C SER A 301 24.10 -28.11 3.17
N GLU A 302 23.16 -27.51 3.88
CA GLU A 302 23.03 -27.60 5.34
C GLU A 302 22.48 -28.97 5.77
N ALA A 303 22.98 -29.47 6.90
CA ALA A 303 22.53 -30.76 7.44
C ALA A 303 21.09 -30.72 7.97
N LYS A 304 20.58 -29.53 8.30
CA LYS A 304 19.26 -29.30 8.86
C LYS A 304 18.63 -28.08 8.24
N GLU A 305 17.38 -28.23 7.80
CA GLU A 305 16.60 -27.16 7.20
C GLU A 305 15.17 -27.19 7.73
N PHE A 306 14.62 -26.00 7.91
CA PHE A 306 13.22 -25.75 8.25
C PHE A 306 12.57 -24.97 7.11
N TYR A 307 11.31 -25.26 6.89
CA TYR A 307 10.51 -24.58 5.87
C TYR A 307 9.24 -24.06 6.50
N ARG A 308 8.79 -22.89 6.05
CA ARG A 308 7.46 -22.37 6.37
C ARG A 308 6.77 -21.86 5.12
N LEU A 309 5.46 -22.03 5.08
CA LEU A 309 4.57 -21.51 4.06
C LEU A 309 3.97 -20.19 4.57
N SER A 310 3.83 -19.23 3.66
CA SER A 310 3.07 -18.02 3.91
C SER A 310 2.05 -17.85 2.79
N VAL A 311 0.85 -17.39 3.15
CA VAL A 311 -0.28 -17.11 2.25
C VAL A 311 -0.67 -15.64 2.32
N ARG A 312 -1.16 -15.11 1.20
CA ARG A 312 -1.68 -13.74 1.11
C ARG A 312 -2.75 -13.63 0.03
#